data_cf5939c69e27cb9811e6371c9352ecc7
#
_entry.id   cf5939c69e27cb9811e6371c9352ecc7
#
_cell.length_a   1.000
_cell.length_b   1.000
_cell.length_c   1.000
_cell.angle_alpha   90.00
_cell.angle_beta   90.00
_cell.angle_gamma   90.00
#
_symmetry.space_group_name_H-M   'P 1'
#
loop_
_entity.id
_entity.type
_entity.pdbx_description
1 polymer ?
#
loop_
_entity_poly.entity_id
_entity_poly.type
_entity_poly.pdbx_seq_one_letter_code
_entity_poly.pdbx_strand_id
1 'polypeptide(L)'
;TEQFHLEGQLVSQTDSEVAARVLDALYDGDPLKAIQKLQELIVGSYGFCILFDDQPGSVYAIRRVSPLVASYTHAGAIIASDLTALIPYSNQYFVVPEDKIVRLTPYKVHVYNMDENFTKVYPEIMTVNWNMDAAMKNGYPHFMMKEIHEQPEAMKNTILPRISKGLPDFSDDKIPDEIFKDCNQIHIVACGTAMHTGMVARALMEPILRIPVTVTIASEFRYEQPLIDEHTLVLIIS
;
A
#
# COMPACT_ATOMS: atom_id res chain seq x y z
N THR A 1 -9.84 18.05 15.48
CA THR A 1 -11.30 18.23 15.66
C THR A 1 -11.59 19.54 16.39
N GLU A 2 -10.91 19.83 17.48
CA GLU A 2 -11.08 21.07 18.29
C GLU A 2 -10.95 22.36 17.45
N GLN A 3 -9.91 22.46 16.61
CA GLN A 3 -9.66 23.63 15.75
C GLN A 3 -10.82 23.97 14.81
N PHE A 4 -11.60 22.97 14.39
CA PHE A 4 -12.72 23.13 13.46
C PHE A 4 -14.09 22.97 14.13
N HIS A 5 -14.14 22.90 15.46
CA HIS A 5 -15.36 22.75 16.26
C HIS A 5 -16.26 21.58 15.82
N LEU A 6 -15.65 20.45 15.41
CA LEU A 6 -16.37 19.27 14.91
C LEU A 6 -16.93 18.36 16.01
N GLU A 7 -16.73 18.70 17.27
CA GLU A 7 -17.22 17.93 18.40
C GLU A 7 -18.75 17.87 18.40
N GLY A 8 -19.28 16.65 18.49
CA GLY A 8 -20.73 16.40 18.43
C GLY A 8 -21.36 16.49 17.05
N GLN A 9 -20.58 16.78 16.00
CA GLN A 9 -21.07 16.82 14.61
C GLN A 9 -20.75 15.53 13.82
N LEU A 10 -19.86 14.68 14.35
CA LEU A 10 -19.49 13.42 13.70
C LEU A 10 -20.58 12.38 13.90
N VAL A 11 -20.97 11.70 12.84
CA VAL A 11 -22.00 10.66 12.83
C VAL A 11 -21.41 9.25 12.72
N SER A 12 -20.14 9.13 12.38
CA SER A 12 -19.40 7.86 12.28
C SER A 12 -18.21 7.86 13.24
N GLN A 13 -17.53 6.70 13.30
CA GLN A 13 -16.28 6.52 14.06
C GLN A 13 -15.06 6.51 13.14
N THR A 14 -15.20 6.94 11.87
CA THR A 14 -14.12 6.91 10.89
C THR A 14 -13.37 8.24 10.85
N ASP A 15 -12.05 8.15 10.74
CA ASP A 15 -11.17 9.29 10.49
C ASP A 15 -11.45 9.97 9.13
N SER A 16 -11.94 9.22 8.16
CA SER A 16 -12.33 9.75 6.84
C SER A 16 -13.46 10.78 6.93
N GLU A 17 -14.41 10.63 7.88
CA GLU A 17 -15.43 11.66 8.11
C GLU A 17 -14.81 12.95 8.64
N VAL A 18 -13.84 12.84 9.55
CA VAL A 18 -13.12 14.00 10.06
C VAL A 18 -12.41 14.74 8.93
N ALA A 19 -11.73 14.01 8.04
CA ALA A 19 -11.06 14.58 6.88
C ALA A 19 -12.06 15.28 5.93
N ALA A 20 -13.22 14.68 5.67
CA ALA A 20 -14.27 15.27 4.84
C ALA A 20 -14.84 16.55 5.46
N ARG A 21 -15.11 16.58 6.76
CA ARG A 21 -15.61 17.76 7.48
C ARG A 21 -14.59 18.89 7.52
N VAL A 22 -13.32 18.56 7.74
CA VAL A 22 -12.23 19.55 7.69
C VAL A 22 -12.11 20.12 6.30
N LEU A 23 -12.17 19.29 5.26
CA LEU A 23 -12.11 19.74 3.88
C LEU A 23 -13.27 20.68 3.53
N ASP A 24 -14.50 20.37 3.97
CA ASP A 24 -15.68 21.20 3.80
C ASP A 24 -15.48 22.59 4.45
N ALA A 25 -14.95 22.61 5.67
CA ALA A 25 -14.64 23.87 6.38
C ALA A 25 -13.52 24.71 5.73
N LEU A 26 -12.62 24.06 4.98
CA LEU A 26 -11.53 24.73 4.25
C LEU A 26 -11.90 25.16 2.83
N TYR A 27 -13.03 24.68 2.33
CA TYR A 27 -13.44 24.91 0.96
C TYR A 27 -14.06 26.30 0.77
N ASP A 28 -13.48 27.08 -0.13
CA ASP A 28 -13.89 28.44 -0.48
C ASP A 28 -14.22 28.59 -1.99
N GLY A 29 -14.50 27.46 -2.68
CA GLY A 29 -14.73 27.43 -4.13
C GLY A 29 -13.48 27.01 -4.93
N ASP A 30 -12.31 26.84 -4.29
CA ASP A 30 -11.07 26.37 -4.93
C ASP A 30 -10.66 25.01 -4.39
N PRO A 31 -10.94 23.90 -5.12
CA PRO A 31 -10.59 22.57 -4.70
C PRO A 31 -9.11 22.35 -4.43
N LEU A 32 -8.22 22.93 -5.25
CA LEU A 32 -6.79 22.73 -5.12
C LEU A 32 -6.25 23.33 -3.82
N LYS A 33 -6.68 24.53 -3.49
CA LYS A 33 -6.30 25.19 -2.23
C LYS A 33 -6.86 24.47 -1.00
N ALA A 34 -8.11 24.05 -1.06
CA ALA A 34 -8.73 23.34 0.06
C ALA A 34 -8.01 22.00 0.33
N ILE A 35 -7.69 21.24 -0.73
CA ILE A 35 -6.97 19.98 -0.65
C ILE A 35 -5.54 20.19 -0.13
N GLN A 36 -4.84 21.21 -0.61
CA GLN A 36 -3.50 21.55 -0.11
C GLN A 36 -3.51 21.82 1.39
N LYS A 37 -4.41 22.68 1.86
CA LYS A 37 -4.57 22.97 3.30
C LYS A 37 -4.93 21.72 4.11
N LEU A 38 -5.81 20.86 3.57
CA LEU A 38 -6.13 19.59 4.21
C LEU A 38 -4.88 18.73 4.39
N GLN A 39 -4.05 18.61 3.35
CA GLN A 39 -2.85 17.77 3.39
C GLN A 39 -1.80 18.27 4.41
N GLU A 40 -1.75 19.56 4.67
CA GLU A 40 -0.90 20.15 5.71
C GLU A 40 -1.36 19.78 7.13
N LEU A 41 -2.65 19.52 7.32
CA LEU A 41 -3.26 19.26 8.62
C LEU A 41 -3.31 17.77 8.97
N ILE A 42 -3.43 16.89 7.97
CA ILE A 42 -3.60 15.46 8.20
C ILE A 42 -2.26 14.75 8.35
N VAL A 43 -2.18 13.88 9.35
CA VAL A 43 -1.01 13.06 9.66
C VAL A 43 -1.38 11.59 9.51
N GLY A 44 -0.46 10.78 8.97
CA GLY A 44 -0.66 9.34 8.79
C GLY A 44 -0.73 8.91 7.33
N SER A 45 -1.16 7.66 7.12
CA SER A 45 -1.33 7.06 5.79
C SER A 45 -2.74 7.29 5.29
N TYR A 46 -2.87 7.73 4.05
CA TYR A 46 -4.18 7.91 3.42
C TYR A 46 -4.09 7.80 1.89
N GLY A 47 -5.25 7.46 1.29
CA GLY A 47 -5.50 7.56 -0.15
C GLY A 47 -6.93 8.06 -0.33
N PHE A 48 -7.10 9.32 -0.69
CA PHE A 48 -8.42 9.94 -0.84
C PHE A 48 -8.78 10.15 -2.29
N CYS A 49 -10.03 9.82 -2.62
CA CYS A 49 -10.73 10.29 -3.81
C CYS A 49 -11.82 11.25 -3.35
N ILE A 50 -11.78 12.47 -3.85
CA ILE A 50 -12.58 13.60 -3.36
C ILE A 50 -13.47 14.12 -4.48
N LEU A 51 -14.74 14.33 -4.15
CA LEU A 51 -15.72 14.97 -5.01
C LEU A 51 -16.19 16.26 -4.37
N PHE A 52 -16.38 17.30 -5.19
CA PHE A 52 -17.01 18.55 -4.79
C PHE A 52 -18.32 18.70 -5.56
N ASP A 53 -19.39 19.07 -4.85
CA ASP A 53 -20.74 19.13 -5.41
C ASP A 53 -20.85 20.17 -6.54
N ASP A 54 -20.14 21.27 -6.41
CA ASP A 54 -20.08 22.36 -7.41
C ASP A 54 -19.05 22.12 -8.53
N GLN A 55 -18.33 20.97 -8.52
CA GLN A 55 -17.34 20.59 -9.53
C GLN A 55 -17.72 19.28 -10.25
N PRO A 56 -18.90 19.20 -10.88
CA PRO A 56 -19.37 17.97 -11.50
C PRO A 56 -18.40 17.48 -12.58
N GLY A 57 -18.18 16.17 -12.65
CA GLY A 57 -17.29 15.54 -13.61
C GLY A 57 -15.80 15.67 -13.28
N SER A 58 -15.44 16.07 -12.06
CA SER A 58 -14.06 16.05 -11.57
C SER A 58 -13.95 15.17 -10.32
N VAL A 59 -12.95 14.31 -10.30
CA VAL A 59 -12.52 13.58 -9.11
C VAL A 59 -11.12 14.06 -8.77
N TYR A 60 -10.90 14.46 -7.55
CA TYR A 60 -9.57 14.83 -7.08
C TYR A 60 -9.00 13.69 -6.24
N ALA A 61 -7.69 13.50 -6.29
CA ALA A 61 -7.03 12.44 -5.55
C ALA A 61 -5.72 12.91 -4.94
N ILE A 62 -5.50 12.49 -3.71
CA ILE A 62 -4.25 12.67 -2.97
C ILE A 62 -3.92 11.39 -2.21
N ARG A 63 -2.65 11.14 -1.96
CA ARG A 63 -2.21 10.03 -1.11
C ARG A 63 -0.99 10.37 -0.27
N ARG A 64 -0.81 9.60 0.78
CA ARG A 64 0.43 9.50 1.55
C ARG A 64 0.58 8.07 2.03
N VAL A 65 1.67 7.40 1.68
CA VAL A 65 1.98 5.99 1.96
C VAL A 65 1.01 5.00 1.31
N SER A 66 -0.31 5.10 1.58
CA SER A 66 -1.33 4.22 1.00
C SER A 66 -1.26 4.18 -0.52
N PRO A 67 -1.39 3.00 -1.15
CA PRO A 67 -1.31 2.88 -2.61
C PRO A 67 -2.48 3.59 -3.28
N LEU A 68 -2.19 4.29 -4.38
CA LEU A 68 -3.19 4.86 -5.26
C LEU A 68 -2.58 4.98 -6.66
N VAL A 69 -3.22 4.38 -7.64
CA VAL A 69 -2.78 4.33 -9.03
C VAL A 69 -3.86 4.89 -9.95
N ALA A 70 -3.46 5.54 -11.01
CA ALA A 70 -4.40 6.12 -11.96
C ALA A 70 -3.98 5.84 -13.40
N SER A 71 -4.97 5.84 -14.30
CA SER A 71 -4.79 5.68 -15.72
C SER A 71 -5.79 6.56 -16.47
N TYR A 72 -5.43 6.89 -17.69
CA TYR A 72 -6.35 7.47 -18.65
C TYR A 72 -6.57 6.49 -19.82
N THR A 73 -7.83 6.22 -20.12
CA THR A 73 -8.27 5.30 -21.15
C THR A 73 -9.16 6.01 -22.16
N HIS A 74 -9.47 5.36 -23.26
CA HIS A 74 -10.45 5.85 -24.23
C HIS A 74 -11.88 5.99 -23.65
N ALA A 75 -12.17 5.26 -22.55
CA ALA A 75 -13.45 5.33 -21.84
C ALA A 75 -13.48 6.37 -20.71
N GLY A 76 -12.34 7.03 -20.41
CA GLY A 76 -12.21 8.02 -19.35
C GLY A 76 -11.03 7.76 -18.42
N ALA A 77 -10.93 8.55 -17.38
CA ALA A 77 -9.91 8.40 -16.35
C ALA A 77 -10.37 7.42 -15.27
N ILE A 78 -9.45 6.61 -14.80
CA ILE A 78 -9.67 5.59 -13.77
C ILE A 78 -8.66 5.78 -12.65
N ILE A 79 -9.09 5.59 -11.41
CA ILE A 79 -8.24 5.58 -10.23
C ILE A 79 -8.63 4.42 -9.31
N ALA A 80 -7.65 3.76 -8.70
CA ALA A 80 -7.86 2.65 -7.79
C ALA A 80 -6.71 2.55 -6.78
N SER A 81 -6.95 1.84 -5.69
CA SER A 81 -5.92 1.51 -4.70
C SER A 81 -5.07 0.31 -5.12
N ASP A 82 -5.49 -0.45 -6.13
CA ASP A 82 -4.80 -1.62 -6.62
C ASP A 82 -4.74 -1.63 -8.15
N LEU A 83 -3.60 -2.03 -8.70
CA LEU A 83 -3.34 -2.06 -10.13
C LEU A 83 -4.23 -3.09 -10.86
N THR A 84 -4.62 -4.18 -10.21
CA THR A 84 -5.50 -5.21 -10.78
C THR A 84 -6.86 -4.66 -11.21
N ALA A 85 -7.33 -3.61 -10.56
CA ALA A 85 -8.56 -2.93 -10.93
C ALA A 85 -8.44 -2.12 -12.24
N LEU A 86 -7.23 -1.69 -12.60
CA LEU A 86 -6.96 -0.92 -13.81
C LEU A 86 -6.69 -1.80 -15.04
N ILE A 87 -6.07 -2.96 -14.86
CA ILE A 87 -5.61 -3.86 -15.93
C ILE A 87 -6.70 -4.16 -16.99
N PRO A 88 -7.97 -4.40 -16.66
CA PRO A 88 -9.02 -4.64 -17.65
C PRO A 88 -9.26 -3.47 -18.62
N TYR A 89 -8.82 -2.27 -18.25
CA TYR A 89 -9.11 -1.03 -18.99
C TYR A 89 -7.87 -0.42 -19.63
N SER A 90 -6.68 -0.63 -19.04
CA SER A 90 -5.43 -0.06 -19.52
C SER A 90 -4.22 -0.85 -19.02
N ASN A 91 -3.23 -1.02 -19.90
CA ASN A 91 -1.91 -1.52 -19.53
C ASN A 91 -0.92 -0.41 -19.14
N GLN A 92 -1.33 0.86 -19.26
CA GLN A 92 -0.54 2.02 -18.86
C GLN A 92 -1.16 2.65 -17.62
N TYR A 93 -0.33 3.01 -16.67
CA TYR A 93 -0.74 3.63 -15.42
C TYR A 93 0.38 4.51 -14.86
N PHE A 94 0.05 5.29 -13.86
CA PHE A 94 1.03 5.97 -13.02
C PHE A 94 0.62 5.85 -11.55
N VAL A 95 1.61 5.87 -10.69
CA VAL A 95 1.37 5.97 -9.24
C VAL A 95 1.09 7.43 -8.90
N VAL A 96 -0.01 7.70 -8.20
CA VAL A 96 -0.31 9.05 -7.71
C VAL A 96 0.83 9.50 -6.81
N PRO A 97 1.57 10.58 -7.12
CA PRO A 97 2.66 11.04 -6.27
C PRO A 97 2.15 11.60 -4.93
N GLU A 98 2.93 11.45 -3.86
CA GLU A 98 2.48 11.77 -2.49
C GLU A 98 2.21 13.25 -2.23
N ASP A 99 2.98 14.11 -2.83
CA ASP A 99 2.94 15.57 -2.62
C ASP A 99 2.33 16.30 -3.82
N LYS A 100 1.37 15.67 -4.46
CA LYS A 100 0.68 16.21 -5.63
C LYS A 100 -0.83 15.99 -5.52
N ILE A 101 -1.57 16.84 -6.22
CA ILE A 101 -3.00 16.68 -6.41
C ILE A 101 -3.24 16.16 -7.82
N VAL A 102 -3.95 15.05 -7.94
CA VAL A 102 -4.42 14.53 -9.23
C VAL A 102 -5.88 14.91 -9.42
N ARG A 103 -6.20 15.53 -10.56
CA ARG A 103 -7.56 15.78 -10.99
C ARG A 103 -7.87 14.90 -12.18
N LEU A 104 -8.86 14.06 -12.04
CA LEU A 104 -9.39 13.20 -13.10
C LEU A 104 -10.69 13.82 -13.64
N THR A 105 -10.81 13.86 -14.95
CA THR A 105 -12.02 14.25 -15.66
C THR A 105 -12.35 13.17 -16.70
N PRO A 106 -13.55 13.13 -17.28
CA PRO A 106 -13.86 12.19 -18.36
C PRO A 106 -12.89 12.25 -19.55
N TYR A 107 -12.19 13.36 -19.72
CA TYR A 107 -11.38 13.62 -20.92
C TYR A 107 -9.88 13.68 -20.64
N LYS A 108 -9.46 13.96 -19.40
CA LYS A 108 -8.05 14.23 -19.06
C LYS A 108 -7.73 13.90 -17.61
N VAL A 109 -6.47 13.57 -17.39
CA VAL A 109 -5.86 13.54 -16.05
C VAL A 109 -4.87 14.70 -15.95
N HIS A 110 -4.94 15.45 -14.87
CA HIS A 110 -4.01 16.52 -14.56
C HIS A 110 -3.36 16.22 -13.21
N VAL A 111 -2.05 16.43 -13.15
CA VAL A 111 -1.29 16.35 -11.89
C VAL A 111 -0.75 17.73 -11.58
N TYR A 112 -0.93 18.18 -10.36
CA TYR A 112 -0.55 19.51 -9.91
C TYR A 112 0.47 19.41 -8.77
N ASN A 113 1.52 20.22 -8.83
CA ASN A 113 2.35 20.50 -7.66
C ASN A 113 1.51 21.24 -6.62
N MET A 114 1.86 21.06 -5.36
CA MET A 114 1.29 21.86 -4.26
C MET A 114 2.14 23.11 -4.00
N ASP A 115 2.52 23.80 -5.06
CA ASP A 115 3.15 25.12 -5.01
C ASP A 115 2.06 26.23 -5.05
N GLU A 116 2.46 27.48 -4.87
CA GLU A 116 1.55 28.63 -4.85
C GLU A 116 0.67 28.77 -6.11
N ASN A 117 1.16 28.24 -7.25
CA ASN A 117 0.50 28.38 -8.55
C ASN A 117 -0.13 27.09 -9.07
N PHE A 118 -0.05 26.00 -8.30
CA PHE A 118 -0.50 24.66 -8.72
C PHE A 118 0.00 24.29 -10.11
N THR A 119 1.33 24.38 -10.29
CA THR A 119 1.94 24.10 -11.60
C THR A 119 1.66 22.68 -12.04
N LYS A 120 1.28 22.53 -13.32
CA LYS A 120 1.00 21.20 -13.89
C LYS A 120 2.29 20.44 -14.14
N VAL A 121 2.28 19.15 -13.78
CA VAL A 121 3.37 18.23 -14.04
C VAL A 121 2.86 16.99 -14.73
N TYR A 122 3.77 16.26 -15.38
CA TYR A 122 3.47 14.98 -16.03
C TYR A 122 4.03 13.86 -15.17
N PRO A 123 3.20 12.90 -14.73
CA PRO A 123 3.66 11.74 -14.00
C PRO A 123 4.44 10.79 -14.92
N GLU A 124 5.31 10.00 -14.35
CA GLU A 124 5.97 8.90 -15.05
C GLU A 124 4.94 7.80 -15.36
N ILE A 125 4.78 7.50 -16.65
CA ILE A 125 3.85 6.46 -17.09
C ILE A 125 4.58 5.13 -17.09
N MET A 126 4.03 4.18 -16.38
CA MET A 126 4.48 2.79 -16.30
C MET A 126 3.61 1.90 -17.17
N THR A 127 4.19 0.82 -17.67
CA THR A 127 3.47 -0.18 -18.45
C THR A 127 3.45 -1.51 -17.70
N VAL A 128 2.28 -2.11 -17.61
CA VAL A 128 2.12 -3.44 -17.05
C VAL A 128 2.54 -4.46 -18.10
N ASN A 129 3.56 -5.25 -17.78
CA ASN A 129 4.05 -6.36 -18.59
C ASN A 129 3.54 -7.73 -18.12
N TRP A 130 2.51 -7.74 -17.28
CA TRP A 130 1.96 -8.98 -16.75
C TRP A 130 1.09 -9.67 -17.80
N ASN A 131 1.16 -11.00 -17.80
CA ASN A 131 0.21 -11.80 -18.54
C ASN A 131 -1.19 -11.56 -17.95
N MET A 132 -2.13 -11.08 -18.76
CA MET A 132 -3.52 -10.84 -18.32
C MET A 132 -4.15 -12.07 -17.68
N ASP A 133 -3.78 -13.26 -18.12
CA ASP A 133 -4.28 -14.53 -17.57
C ASP A 133 -3.89 -14.70 -16.07
N ALA A 134 -2.70 -14.21 -15.68
CA ALA A 134 -2.27 -14.26 -14.29
C ALA A 134 -3.09 -13.33 -13.36
N ALA A 135 -3.56 -12.20 -13.89
CA ALA A 135 -4.40 -11.25 -13.16
C ALA A 135 -5.89 -11.63 -13.15
N MET A 136 -6.28 -12.62 -13.95
CA MET A 136 -7.67 -13.09 -14.03
C MET A 136 -7.92 -14.24 -13.06
N LYS A 137 -9.19 -14.47 -12.72
CA LYS A 137 -9.59 -15.59 -11.85
C LYS A 137 -9.37 -16.98 -12.46
N ASN A 138 -9.04 -17.09 -13.74
CA ASN A 138 -8.76 -18.34 -14.48
C ASN A 138 -9.83 -19.42 -14.26
N GLY A 139 -11.11 -19.03 -14.29
CA GLY A 139 -12.25 -19.94 -14.08
C GLY A 139 -12.61 -20.20 -12.61
N TYR A 140 -11.84 -19.70 -11.66
CA TYR A 140 -12.21 -19.79 -10.24
C TYR A 140 -13.26 -18.74 -9.86
N PRO A 141 -14.21 -19.05 -8.96
CA PRO A 141 -15.21 -18.07 -8.51
C PRO A 141 -14.59 -16.93 -7.68
N HIS A 142 -13.49 -17.22 -6.97
CA HIS A 142 -12.81 -16.28 -6.08
C HIS A 142 -11.30 -16.34 -6.28
N PHE A 143 -10.61 -15.19 -6.13
CA PHE A 143 -9.15 -15.11 -6.17
C PHE A 143 -8.49 -16.00 -5.12
N MET A 144 -8.98 -16.00 -3.89
CA MET A 144 -8.45 -16.86 -2.82
C MET A 144 -8.47 -18.34 -3.22
N MET A 145 -9.50 -18.82 -3.89
CA MET A 145 -9.57 -20.21 -4.37
C MET A 145 -8.51 -20.49 -5.43
N LYS A 146 -8.33 -19.56 -6.37
CA LYS A 146 -7.24 -19.62 -7.35
C LYS A 146 -5.88 -19.71 -6.66
N GLU A 147 -5.60 -18.80 -5.73
CA GLU A 147 -4.33 -18.74 -4.99
C GLU A 147 -4.06 -20.01 -4.19
N ILE A 148 -5.09 -20.60 -3.55
CA ILE A 148 -4.97 -21.89 -2.87
C ILE A 148 -4.50 -22.99 -3.85
N HIS A 149 -5.06 -23.03 -5.04
CA HIS A 149 -4.69 -24.03 -6.04
C HIS A 149 -3.34 -23.76 -6.71
N GLU A 150 -2.88 -22.52 -6.73
CA GLU A 150 -1.58 -22.12 -7.26
C GLU A 150 -0.42 -22.34 -6.27
N GLN A 151 -0.69 -22.58 -4.98
CA GLN A 151 0.35 -22.75 -3.95
C GLN A 151 1.43 -23.77 -4.31
N PRO A 152 1.13 -24.96 -4.86
CA PRO A 152 2.19 -25.93 -5.18
C PRO A 152 3.21 -25.40 -6.19
N GLU A 153 2.76 -24.65 -7.18
CA GLU A 153 3.63 -24.06 -8.18
C GLU A 153 4.35 -22.81 -7.64
N ALA A 154 3.65 -21.98 -6.89
CA ALA A 154 4.24 -20.83 -6.23
C ALA A 154 5.36 -21.23 -5.27
N MET A 155 5.15 -22.30 -4.49
CA MET A 155 6.18 -22.85 -3.60
C MET A 155 7.39 -23.36 -4.36
N LYS A 156 7.21 -24.09 -5.46
CA LYS A 156 8.32 -24.56 -6.31
C LYS A 156 9.13 -23.38 -6.83
N ASN A 157 8.45 -22.37 -7.41
CA ASN A 157 9.08 -21.19 -7.98
C ASN A 157 9.82 -20.34 -6.95
N THR A 158 9.39 -20.39 -5.70
CA THR A 158 10.03 -19.66 -4.60
C THR A 158 11.21 -20.43 -4.02
N ILE A 159 11.07 -21.73 -3.80
CA ILE A 159 12.03 -22.55 -3.05
C ILE A 159 13.16 -23.06 -3.96
N LEU A 160 12.82 -23.60 -5.15
CA LEU A 160 13.83 -24.27 -5.98
C LEU A 160 15.00 -23.37 -6.40
N PRO A 161 14.80 -22.08 -6.76
CA PRO A 161 15.92 -21.19 -7.07
C PRO A 161 16.86 -20.93 -5.89
N ARG A 162 16.37 -21.15 -4.65
CA ARG A 162 17.10 -20.91 -3.39
C ARG A 162 17.63 -22.17 -2.76
N ILE A 163 17.81 -23.22 -3.56
CA ILE A 163 18.43 -24.47 -3.10
C ILE A 163 19.63 -24.77 -4.00
N SER A 164 20.80 -24.89 -3.39
CA SER A 164 22.03 -25.33 -4.05
C SER A 164 22.58 -26.55 -3.31
N LYS A 165 22.83 -27.63 -4.02
CA LYS A 165 23.35 -28.90 -3.48
C LYS A 165 22.50 -29.46 -2.30
N GLY A 166 21.20 -29.22 -2.30
CA GLY A 166 20.26 -29.67 -1.27
C GLY A 166 20.24 -28.82 0.01
N LEU A 167 20.91 -27.68 0.02
CA LEU A 167 20.92 -26.68 1.10
C LEU A 167 20.34 -25.35 0.66
N PRO A 168 19.77 -24.55 1.58
CA PRO A 168 19.35 -23.19 1.27
C PRO A 168 20.55 -22.34 0.77
N ASP A 169 20.31 -21.55 -0.25
CA ASP A 169 21.29 -20.65 -0.86
C ASP A 169 20.60 -19.32 -1.20
N PHE A 170 20.99 -18.26 -0.52
CA PHE A 170 20.46 -16.91 -0.69
C PHE A 170 21.47 -15.95 -1.33
N SER A 171 22.52 -16.50 -1.95
CA SER A 171 23.60 -15.70 -2.56
C SER A 171 23.07 -14.78 -3.67
N ASP A 172 22.12 -15.24 -4.48
CA ASP A 172 21.49 -14.43 -5.53
C ASP A 172 20.63 -13.29 -4.94
N ASP A 173 20.07 -13.50 -3.75
CA ASP A 173 19.32 -12.49 -3.00
C ASP A 173 20.26 -11.52 -2.24
N LYS A 174 21.58 -11.72 -2.32
CA LYS A 174 22.62 -10.93 -1.62
C LYS A 174 22.46 -10.93 -0.10
N ILE A 175 21.96 -12.01 0.46
CA ILE A 175 21.85 -12.21 1.91
C ILE A 175 23.04 -13.08 2.36
N PRO A 176 23.99 -12.54 3.12
CA PRO A 176 25.15 -13.31 3.58
C PRO A 176 24.77 -14.24 4.73
N ASP A 177 25.39 -15.42 4.78
CA ASP A 177 25.16 -16.43 5.82
C ASP A 177 25.46 -15.94 7.24
N GLU A 178 26.32 -14.94 7.38
CA GLU A 178 26.73 -14.34 8.65
C GLU A 178 25.54 -13.76 9.41
N ILE A 179 24.55 -13.19 8.70
CA ILE A 179 23.32 -12.64 9.29
C ILE A 179 22.59 -13.70 10.14
N PHE A 180 22.61 -14.96 9.69
CA PHE A 180 21.94 -16.05 10.38
C PHE A 180 22.78 -16.63 11.53
N LYS A 181 24.13 -16.53 11.45
CA LYS A 181 25.03 -17.11 12.46
C LYS A 181 25.11 -16.26 13.73
N ASP A 182 25.05 -14.96 13.59
CA ASP A 182 25.17 -14.02 14.72
C ASP A 182 23.82 -13.66 15.36
N CYS A 183 22.74 -14.24 14.84
CA CYS A 183 21.38 -13.98 15.31
C CYS A 183 21.13 -14.65 16.67
N ASN A 184 20.76 -13.87 17.69
CA ASN A 184 20.40 -14.34 19.02
C ASN A 184 18.89 -14.30 19.29
N GLN A 185 18.11 -13.59 18.46
CA GLN A 185 16.66 -13.56 18.49
C GLN A 185 16.08 -13.22 17.11
N ILE A 186 14.85 -13.64 16.87
CA ILE A 186 14.13 -13.35 15.62
C ILE A 186 12.86 -12.59 15.96
N HIS A 187 12.61 -11.49 15.23
CA HIS A 187 11.39 -10.72 15.33
C HIS A 187 10.64 -10.73 13.99
N ILE A 188 9.49 -11.39 13.94
CA ILE A 188 8.65 -11.48 12.73
C ILE A 188 7.59 -10.39 12.80
N VAL A 189 7.53 -9.56 11.76
CA VAL A 189 6.63 -8.40 11.68
C VAL A 189 5.73 -8.57 10.47
N ALA A 190 4.43 -8.67 10.68
CA ALA A 190 3.46 -8.91 9.61
C ALA A 190 2.04 -8.52 10.03
N CYS A 191 1.11 -8.45 9.06
CA CYS A 191 -0.32 -8.26 9.30
C CYS A 191 -1.13 -9.39 8.66
N GLY A 192 -2.36 -9.61 9.14
CA GLY A 192 -3.33 -10.53 8.54
C GLY A 192 -2.79 -11.96 8.42
N THR A 193 -3.00 -12.59 7.27
CA THR A 193 -2.58 -13.97 7.00
C THR A 193 -1.06 -14.14 6.95
N ALA A 194 -0.31 -13.09 6.60
CA ALA A 194 1.15 -13.07 6.69
C ALA A 194 1.62 -13.20 8.14
N MET A 195 0.94 -12.56 9.10
CA MET A 195 1.22 -12.73 10.53
C MET A 195 0.93 -14.16 10.99
N HIS A 196 -0.14 -14.80 10.51
CA HIS A 196 -0.41 -16.21 10.83
C HIS A 196 0.69 -17.13 10.32
N THR A 197 1.26 -16.84 9.15
CA THR A 197 2.47 -17.54 8.65
C THR A 197 3.64 -17.35 9.61
N GLY A 198 3.86 -16.14 10.12
CA GLY A 198 4.85 -15.85 11.15
C GLY A 198 4.63 -16.66 12.44
N MET A 199 3.38 -16.82 12.88
CA MET A 199 3.05 -17.62 14.07
C MET A 199 3.37 -19.11 13.87
N VAL A 200 3.11 -19.65 12.68
CA VAL A 200 3.50 -21.03 12.32
C VAL A 200 5.03 -21.15 12.28
N ALA A 201 5.71 -20.19 11.64
CA ALA A 201 7.16 -20.14 11.58
C ALA A 201 7.78 -20.12 12.99
N ARG A 202 7.27 -19.29 13.90
CA ARG A 202 7.69 -19.25 15.30
C ARG A 202 7.61 -20.62 15.95
N ALA A 203 6.46 -21.31 15.82
CA ALA A 203 6.23 -22.62 16.43
C ALA A 203 7.23 -23.69 15.95
N LEU A 204 7.76 -23.53 14.73
CA LEU A 204 8.78 -24.43 14.16
C LEU A 204 10.20 -23.97 14.49
N MET A 205 10.49 -22.69 14.39
CA MET A 205 11.86 -22.14 14.51
C MET A 205 12.35 -22.12 15.95
N GLU A 206 11.52 -21.67 16.90
CA GLU A 206 11.92 -21.50 18.30
C GLU A 206 12.41 -22.79 18.97
N PRO A 207 11.74 -23.95 18.82
CA PRO A 207 12.22 -25.23 19.36
C PRO A 207 13.51 -25.74 18.69
N ILE A 208 13.69 -25.48 17.38
CA ILE A 208 14.84 -25.95 16.60
C ILE A 208 16.06 -25.07 16.85
N LEU A 209 15.90 -23.76 16.75
CA LEU A 209 16.99 -22.79 16.85
C LEU A 209 17.39 -22.49 18.30
N ARG A 210 16.50 -22.72 19.26
CA ARG A 210 16.69 -22.46 20.70
C ARG A 210 17.02 -21.00 21.01
N ILE A 211 16.49 -20.07 20.20
CA ILE A 211 16.53 -18.64 20.42
C ILE A 211 15.09 -18.09 20.43
N PRO A 212 14.84 -16.96 21.10
CA PRO A 212 13.51 -16.34 21.12
C PRO A 212 13.03 -15.98 19.71
N VAL A 213 11.77 -16.28 19.41
CA VAL A 213 11.09 -15.84 18.19
C VAL A 213 9.81 -15.10 18.57
N THR A 214 9.76 -13.80 18.30
CA THR A 214 8.60 -12.97 18.59
C THR A 214 7.84 -12.67 17.29
N VAL A 215 6.51 -12.61 17.36
CA VAL A 215 5.66 -12.23 16.24
C VAL A 215 4.83 -11.02 16.64
N THR A 216 4.95 -9.93 15.92
CA THR A 216 4.21 -8.67 16.20
C THR A 216 3.44 -8.23 14.96
N ILE A 217 2.25 -7.64 15.21
CA ILE A 217 1.47 -7.00 14.16
C ILE A 217 2.23 -5.78 13.65
N ALA A 218 2.40 -5.66 12.33
CA ALA A 218 3.22 -4.62 11.73
C ALA A 218 2.70 -3.19 12.02
N SER A 219 1.39 -3.01 12.16
CA SER A 219 0.80 -1.72 12.56
C SER A 219 1.21 -1.30 13.97
N GLU A 220 1.29 -2.26 14.89
CA GLU A 220 1.67 -2.03 16.29
C GLU A 220 3.18 -1.87 16.46
N PHE A 221 3.97 -2.67 15.74
CA PHE A 221 5.43 -2.64 15.79
C PHE A 221 6.01 -1.23 15.59
N ARG A 222 5.35 -0.41 14.80
CA ARG A 222 5.74 0.99 14.55
C ARG A 222 5.66 1.86 15.80
N TYR A 223 4.76 1.56 16.72
CA TYR A 223 4.47 2.36 17.92
C TYR A 223 5.02 1.72 19.18
N GLU A 224 5.21 0.40 19.16
CA GLU A 224 5.95 -0.28 20.21
C GLU A 224 7.43 0.12 20.12
N GLN A 225 8.12 0.05 21.25
CA GLN A 225 9.57 0.18 21.30
C GLN A 225 10.16 -1.22 21.49
N PRO A 226 10.24 -2.03 20.40
CA PRO A 226 10.68 -3.41 20.54
C PRO A 226 12.13 -3.46 20.98
N LEU A 227 12.46 -4.47 21.80
CA LEU A 227 13.81 -4.74 22.24
C LEU A 227 14.56 -5.45 21.10
N ILE A 228 15.14 -4.69 20.21
CA ILE A 228 15.95 -5.16 19.08
C ILE A 228 17.35 -4.53 19.16
N ASP A 229 18.33 -5.30 18.75
CA ASP A 229 19.74 -4.92 18.70
C ASP A 229 20.40 -5.40 17.39
N GLU A 230 21.71 -5.26 17.28
CA GLU A 230 22.49 -5.68 16.11
C GLU A 230 22.51 -7.18 15.85
N HIS A 231 22.12 -8.01 16.84
CA HIS A 231 22.01 -9.47 16.75
C HIS A 231 20.56 -9.93 16.55
N THR A 232 19.63 -9.01 16.34
CA THR A 232 18.22 -9.32 16.10
C THR A 232 17.94 -9.44 14.60
N LEU A 233 17.48 -10.61 14.15
CA LEU A 233 16.97 -10.78 12.79
C LEU A 233 15.51 -10.34 12.73
N VAL A 234 15.23 -9.28 11.99
CA VAL A 234 13.85 -8.82 11.74
C VAL A 234 13.37 -9.36 10.39
N LEU A 235 12.32 -10.18 10.40
CA LEU A 235 11.68 -10.73 9.21
C LEU A 235 10.36 -9.98 8.98
N ILE A 236 10.29 -9.23 7.90
CA ILE A 236 9.07 -8.54 7.47
C ILE A 236 8.38 -9.39 6.40
N ILE A 237 7.12 -9.77 6.65
CA ILE A 237 6.31 -10.56 5.72
C ILE A 237 5.13 -9.70 5.27
N SER A 238 5.03 -9.48 3.96
CA SER A 238 3.95 -8.67 3.34
C SER A 238 3.31 -9.42 2.18
#